data_13314db5ccdded48515d4affbbe904e5
#
_entry.id   13314db5ccdded48515d4affbbe904e5
#
_cell.length_a   1.000
_cell.length_b   1.000
_cell.length_c   1.000
_cell.angle_alpha   90.00
_cell.angle_beta   90.00
_cell.angle_gamma   90.00
#
_symmetry.space_group_name_H-M   'P 1'
#
loop_
_entity.id
_entity.type
_entity.pdbx_description
1 polymer ?
#
loop_
_entity_poly.entity_id
_entity_poly.type
_entity_poly.pdbx_seq_one_letter_code
_entity_poly.pdbx_strand_id
1 'polypeptide(L)'
;MECSAFMHAMCEEVRRQGGEGIYYSVVTMERPGEGEELCHMEKVDFQPGNPGHDCYSTAKAITSIAVGILYDRGLLKPTDPLGKYLSSYFVEGTDPKWKDITLHQVMRHRTGAAYGIDFDNTNAHLWEDPEWLHTLFAIPIVKDPESEFVYSDGSYYIVGRVVEEITGMDLELFMQREVFVPLGCHVNAWSRDVNGHTVGGTGLYFRTEDLAKIGWLWANEGMWGDRRIYSKEWSDIFVNYQIDAVANYGYGVSRLGEGIIAGGGMYGQGVCADLNRKRVVAFHCFDPWGKTQGLNGFCARLGD
;
A
#
# COMPACT_ATOMS: atom_id res chain seq x y z
N MET A 1 -12.84 -25.87 -15.35
CA MET A 1 -11.78 -25.13 -16.06
C MET A 1 -10.47 -25.51 -15.41
N GLU A 2 -9.47 -25.98 -16.15
CA GLU A 2 -8.14 -26.15 -15.56
C GLU A 2 -7.57 -24.76 -15.25
N CYS A 3 -7.00 -24.60 -14.05
CA CYS A 3 -6.32 -23.36 -13.69
C CYS A 3 -5.09 -23.13 -14.58
N SER A 4 -4.71 -21.86 -14.79
CA SER A 4 -3.44 -21.51 -15.44
C SER A 4 -2.24 -22.16 -14.71
N ALA A 5 -1.14 -22.33 -15.39
CA ALA A 5 0.08 -22.85 -14.77
C ALA A 5 0.55 -21.95 -13.62
N PHE A 6 0.32 -20.64 -13.73
CA PHE A 6 0.66 -19.68 -12.68
C PHE A 6 -0.22 -19.84 -11.44
N MET A 7 -1.55 -19.90 -11.59
CA MET A 7 -2.45 -20.16 -10.46
C MET A 7 -2.16 -21.52 -9.83
N HIS A 8 -1.91 -22.56 -10.66
CA HIS A 8 -1.57 -23.89 -10.15
C HIS A 8 -0.33 -23.84 -9.26
N ALA A 9 0.75 -23.18 -9.70
CA ALA A 9 1.97 -23.02 -8.91
C ALA A 9 1.73 -22.30 -7.58
N MET A 10 0.88 -21.24 -7.56
CA MET A 10 0.52 -20.54 -6.31
C MET A 10 -0.22 -21.47 -5.34
N CYS A 11 -1.18 -22.24 -5.82
CA CYS A 11 -1.93 -23.21 -5.01
C CYS A 11 -1.05 -24.34 -4.46
N GLU A 12 -0.13 -24.86 -5.27
CA GLU A 12 0.85 -25.87 -4.84
C GLU A 12 1.75 -25.30 -3.72
N GLU A 13 2.19 -24.06 -3.86
CA GLU A 13 3.01 -23.41 -2.82
C GLU A 13 2.24 -23.23 -1.51
N VAL A 14 0.96 -22.82 -1.54
CA VAL A 14 0.10 -22.76 -0.35
C VAL A 14 0.04 -24.14 0.34
N ARG A 15 -0.18 -25.21 -0.43
CA ARG A 15 -0.23 -26.57 0.11
C ARG A 15 1.11 -27.02 0.68
N ARG A 16 2.20 -26.74 -0.04
CA ARG A 16 3.56 -27.07 0.40
C ARG A 16 3.92 -26.44 1.75
N GLN A 17 3.41 -25.23 2.01
CA GLN A 17 3.55 -24.53 3.29
C GLN A 17 2.58 -25.02 4.37
N GLY A 18 1.65 -25.94 4.06
CA GLY A 18 0.56 -26.32 4.97
C GLY A 18 -0.45 -25.19 5.22
N GLY A 19 -0.56 -24.28 4.23
CA GLY A 19 -1.32 -23.04 4.37
C GLY A 19 -2.82 -23.14 4.11
N GLU A 20 -3.36 -24.30 3.71
CA GLU A 20 -4.78 -24.44 3.32
C GLU A 20 -5.77 -24.02 4.41
N GLY A 21 -5.40 -24.15 5.70
CA GLY A 21 -6.20 -23.66 6.84
C GLY A 21 -5.87 -22.23 7.28
N ILE A 22 -4.96 -21.54 6.59
CA ILE A 22 -4.44 -20.21 6.94
C ILE A 22 -4.79 -19.19 5.87
N TYR A 23 -4.64 -19.56 4.58
CA TYR A 23 -5.05 -18.71 3.46
C TYR A 23 -6.57 -18.72 3.30
N TYR A 24 -7.15 -17.57 3.05
CA TYR A 24 -8.56 -17.44 2.68
C TYR A 24 -8.73 -17.60 1.18
N SER A 25 -8.03 -16.80 0.40
CA SER A 25 -8.08 -16.87 -1.05
C SER A 25 -6.78 -16.39 -1.69
N VAL A 26 -6.54 -16.88 -2.89
CA VAL A 26 -5.48 -16.44 -3.80
C VAL A 26 -6.12 -16.04 -5.12
N VAL A 27 -5.70 -14.89 -5.65
CA VAL A 27 -6.11 -14.38 -6.95
C VAL A 27 -4.86 -14.12 -7.79
N THR A 28 -4.87 -14.59 -9.03
CA THR A 28 -3.85 -14.27 -10.02
C THR A 28 -4.43 -13.43 -11.14
N MET A 29 -3.62 -12.55 -11.70
CA MET A 29 -3.93 -11.81 -12.93
C MET A 29 -2.74 -11.92 -13.87
N GLU A 30 -3.03 -12.19 -15.14
CA GLU A 30 -2.05 -12.30 -16.22
C GLU A 30 -2.54 -11.49 -17.43
N ARG A 31 -1.71 -11.40 -18.47
CA ARG A 31 -2.11 -10.81 -19.75
C ARG A 31 -3.37 -11.49 -20.27
N PRO A 32 -4.26 -10.75 -20.92
CA PRO A 32 -5.48 -11.32 -21.46
C PRO A 32 -5.17 -12.42 -22.47
N GLY A 33 -5.91 -13.53 -22.36
CA GLY A 33 -5.96 -14.58 -23.35
C GLY A 33 -6.85 -14.21 -24.53
N GLU A 34 -7.03 -15.16 -25.44
CA GLU A 34 -7.93 -14.98 -26.60
C GLU A 34 -9.37 -14.77 -26.13
N GLY A 35 -9.97 -13.65 -26.53
CA GLY A 35 -11.35 -13.27 -26.17
C GLY A 35 -11.50 -12.54 -24.84
N GLU A 36 -10.43 -12.27 -24.14
CA GLU A 36 -10.43 -11.44 -22.92
C GLU A 36 -10.01 -10.00 -23.25
N GLU A 37 -10.72 -9.01 -22.70
CA GLU A 37 -10.49 -7.60 -23.05
C GLU A 37 -9.41 -6.93 -22.17
N LEU A 38 -9.34 -7.32 -20.89
CA LEU A 38 -8.53 -6.61 -19.90
C LEU A 38 -7.37 -7.43 -19.36
N CYS A 39 -7.68 -8.59 -18.82
CA CYS A 39 -6.72 -9.51 -18.19
C CYS A 39 -7.37 -10.87 -18.01
N HIS A 40 -6.55 -11.90 -17.86
CA HIS A 40 -6.98 -13.19 -17.36
C HIS A 40 -6.91 -13.17 -15.83
N MET A 41 -8.06 -13.30 -15.15
CA MET A 41 -8.14 -13.32 -13.68
C MET A 41 -8.67 -14.69 -13.23
N GLU A 42 -7.96 -15.31 -12.31
CA GLU A 42 -8.38 -16.54 -11.64
C GLU A 42 -8.39 -16.36 -10.12
N LYS A 43 -9.29 -17.09 -9.46
CA LYS A 43 -9.42 -17.10 -8.00
C LYS A 43 -9.56 -18.52 -7.48
N VAL A 44 -8.87 -18.81 -6.39
CA VAL A 44 -9.05 -20.04 -5.61
C VAL A 44 -9.31 -19.65 -4.15
N ASP A 45 -10.42 -20.14 -3.61
CA ASP A 45 -10.77 -20.01 -2.20
C ASP A 45 -10.33 -21.25 -1.44
N PHE A 46 -9.55 -21.08 -0.38
CA PHE A 46 -9.12 -22.15 0.53
C PHE A 46 -10.02 -22.24 1.76
N GLN A 47 -10.68 -21.13 2.12
CA GLN A 47 -11.62 -21.05 3.23
C GLN A 47 -12.96 -20.54 2.73
N PRO A 48 -14.09 -20.98 3.32
CA PRO A 48 -15.40 -20.43 2.99
C PRO A 48 -15.48 -18.96 3.35
N GLY A 49 -15.86 -18.18 2.41
CA GLY A 49 -16.04 -16.78 2.26
C GLY A 49 -15.96 -15.85 3.47
N ASN A 50 -14.90 -15.08 3.51
CA ASN A 50 -14.96 -13.72 4.03
C ASN A 50 -14.69 -12.76 2.87
N PRO A 51 -15.67 -11.94 2.47
CA PRO A 51 -15.55 -11.12 1.26
C PRO A 51 -14.53 -9.99 1.37
N GLY A 52 -14.13 -9.58 2.58
CA GLY A 52 -13.14 -8.53 2.79
C GLY A 52 -12.28 -8.78 4.00
N HIS A 53 -10.98 -8.60 3.83
CA HIS A 53 -9.98 -8.71 4.88
C HIS A 53 -9.22 -7.41 5.03
N ASP A 54 -8.73 -7.15 6.25
CA ASP A 54 -7.77 -6.08 6.47
C ASP A 54 -6.51 -6.35 5.64
N CYS A 55 -6.15 -5.37 4.81
CA CYS A 55 -4.91 -5.40 4.04
C CYS A 55 -3.70 -5.03 4.88
N TYR A 56 -3.92 -4.57 6.13
CA TYR A 56 -2.87 -4.04 7.00
C TYR A 56 -1.96 -3.08 6.23
N SER A 57 -0.68 -3.20 6.40
CA SER A 57 0.32 -2.30 5.79
C SER A 57 0.34 -2.26 4.27
N THR A 58 -0.33 -3.18 3.57
CA THR A 58 -0.52 -3.07 2.11
C THR A 58 -1.30 -1.80 1.73
N ALA A 59 -2.13 -1.27 2.64
CA ALA A 59 -2.82 0.00 2.48
C ALA A 59 -1.88 1.16 2.14
N LYS A 60 -0.62 1.14 2.61
CA LYS A 60 0.39 2.17 2.33
C LYS A 60 0.67 2.31 0.83
N ALA A 61 0.84 1.20 0.15
CA ALA A 61 1.05 1.19 -1.30
C ALA A 61 -0.18 1.70 -2.07
N ILE A 62 -1.37 1.44 -1.54
CA ILE A 62 -2.64 1.91 -2.11
C ILE A 62 -2.77 3.43 -1.92
N THR A 63 -2.44 3.94 -0.74
CA THR A 63 -2.40 5.39 -0.45
C THR A 63 -1.42 6.14 -1.36
N SER A 64 -0.30 5.51 -1.72
CA SER A 64 0.67 6.09 -2.66
C SER A 64 0.09 6.35 -4.06
N ILE A 65 -0.97 5.66 -4.46
CA ILE A 65 -1.67 5.93 -5.73
C ILE A 65 -2.33 7.32 -5.69
N ALA A 66 -2.90 7.72 -4.54
CA ALA A 66 -3.47 9.06 -4.38
C ALA A 66 -2.42 10.15 -4.61
N VAL A 67 -1.21 9.95 -4.08
CA VAL A 67 -0.08 10.87 -4.30
C VAL A 67 0.27 10.96 -5.80
N GLY A 68 0.27 9.83 -6.51
CA GLY A 68 0.52 9.80 -7.95
C GLY A 68 -0.50 10.57 -8.77
N ILE A 69 -1.77 10.43 -8.44
CA ILE A 69 -2.85 11.18 -9.10
C ILE A 69 -2.69 12.69 -8.86
N LEU A 70 -2.33 13.10 -7.65
CA LEU A 70 -2.11 14.52 -7.34
C LEU A 70 -0.82 15.06 -7.97
N TYR A 71 0.23 14.23 -8.07
CA TYR A 71 1.44 14.53 -8.82
C TYR A 71 1.13 14.82 -10.29
N ASP A 72 0.39 13.93 -10.95
CA ASP A 72 -0.02 14.08 -12.35
C ASP A 72 -0.86 15.34 -12.60
N ARG A 73 -1.61 15.78 -11.60
CA ARG A 73 -2.40 17.02 -11.63
C ARG A 73 -1.56 18.28 -11.34
N GLY A 74 -0.26 18.11 -11.02
CA GLY A 74 0.63 19.22 -10.66
C GLY A 74 0.30 19.87 -9.31
N LEU A 75 -0.46 19.19 -8.45
CA LEU A 75 -0.92 19.72 -7.15
C LEU A 75 0.09 19.49 -6.03
N LEU A 76 0.94 18.47 -6.17
CA LEU A 76 2.03 18.20 -5.25
C LEU A 76 3.26 17.65 -5.98
N LYS A 77 4.40 17.67 -5.28
CA LYS A 77 5.63 16.97 -5.66
C LYS A 77 6.14 16.17 -4.46
N PRO A 78 6.79 15.01 -4.68
CA PRO A 78 7.41 14.27 -3.58
C PRO A 78 8.42 15.09 -2.77
N THR A 79 9.06 16.07 -3.40
CA THR A 79 10.03 16.98 -2.75
C THR A 79 9.39 18.13 -1.98
N ASP A 80 8.08 18.28 -2.02
CA ASP A 80 7.39 19.33 -1.26
C ASP A 80 7.49 19.04 0.25
N PRO A 81 7.82 20.06 1.07
CA PRO A 81 7.87 19.93 2.51
C PRO A 81 6.46 19.86 3.11
N LEU A 82 6.31 19.15 4.23
CA LEU A 82 5.02 19.02 4.93
C LEU A 82 4.44 20.38 5.35
N GLY A 83 5.30 21.33 5.71
CA GLY A 83 4.86 22.69 6.08
C GLY A 83 4.08 23.42 4.99
N LYS A 84 4.22 23.02 3.73
CA LYS A 84 3.43 23.56 2.61
C LYS A 84 1.94 23.23 2.72
N TYR A 85 1.61 22.08 3.27
CA TYR A 85 0.24 21.55 3.31
C TYR A 85 -0.36 21.53 4.72
N LEU A 86 0.47 21.24 5.73
CA LEU A 86 0.03 20.93 7.08
C LEU A 86 0.45 22.01 8.11
N SER A 87 0.71 23.25 7.66
CA SER A 87 1.23 24.31 8.53
C SER A 87 0.34 24.63 9.75
N SER A 88 -0.98 24.45 9.64
CA SER A 88 -1.94 24.68 10.72
C SER A 88 -1.84 23.67 11.87
N TYR A 89 -1.21 22.52 11.65
CA TYR A 89 -1.06 21.45 12.64
C TYR A 89 0.27 21.51 13.40
N PHE A 90 1.13 22.49 13.10
CA PHE A 90 2.37 22.71 13.87
C PHE A 90 2.09 23.67 15.03
N VAL A 91 1.56 23.10 16.10
CA VAL A 91 1.19 23.80 17.33
C VAL A 91 2.31 23.76 18.38
N GLU A 92 2.11 24.37 19.54
CA GLU A 92 3.03 24.25 20.68
C GLU A 92 3.22 22.76 21.06
N GLY A 93 4.48 22.37 21.28
CA GLY A 93 4.84 20.97 21.58
C GLY A 93 5.25 20.13 20.37
N THR A 94 5.03 20.61 19.14
CA THR A 94 5.51 19.91 17.94
C THR A 94 6.99 20.23 17.65
N ASP A 95 7.75 19.25 17.11
CA ASP A 95 9.13 19.52 16.66
C ASP A 95 9.08 20.32 15.35
N PRO A 96 9.64 21.57 15.33
CA PRO A 96 9.56 22.45 14.17
C PRO A 96 10.26 21.88 12.92
N LYS A 97 11.15 20.91 13.05
CA LYS A 97 11.84 20.28 11.91
C LYS A 97 10.89 19.51 11.00
N TRP A 98 9.74 19.06 11.50
CA TRP A 98 8.73 18.41 10.68
C TRP A 98 8.25 19.28 9.51
N LYS A 99 8.31 20.61 9.63
CA LYS A 99 7.89 21.53 8.56
C LYS A 99 8.71 21.33 7.28
N ASP A 100 9.98 20.97 7.42
CA ASP A 100 10.93 20.83 6.32
C ASP A 100 11.05 19.37 5.81
N ILE A 101 10.49 18.40 6.56
CA ILE A 101 10.42 17.02 6.11
C ILE A 101 9.54 16.93 4.85
N THR A 102 10.05 16.27 3.81
CA THR A 102 9.36 16.13 2.52
C THR A 102 8.44 14.91 2.50
N LEU A 103 7.44 14.94 1.61
CA LEU A 103 6.61 13.77 1.33
C LEU A 103 7.44 12.54 0.94
N HIS A 104 8.52 12.75 0.18
CA HIS A 104 9.47 11.69 -0.18
C HIS A 104 10.03 10.98 1.04
N GLN A 105 10.51 11.75 2.03
CA GLN A 105 11.08 11.20 3.27
C GLN A 105 10.03 10.47 4.10
N VAL A 106 8.82 11.02 4.18
CA VAL A 106 7.68 10.39 4.87
C VAL A 106 7.33 9.05 4.24
N MET A 107 7.13 8.99 2.91
CA MET A 107 6.72 7.78 2.19
C MET A 107 7.80 6.69 2.16
N ARG A 108 9.05 7.04 2.47
CA ARG A 108 10.19 6.11 2.61
C ARG A 108 10.51 5.77 4.05
N HIS A 109 9.78 6.29 5.03
CA HIS A 109 10.07 6.12 6.45
C HIS A 109 11.48 6.60 6.84
N ARG A 110 11.93 7.72 6.24
CA ARG A 110 13.27 8.28 6.43
C ARG A 110 13.23 9.72 6.91
N THR A 111 12.37 9.99 7.87
CA THR A 111 12.15 11.33 8.43
C THR A 111 13.21 11.75 9.44
N GLY A 112 13.98 10.82 10.00
CA GLY A 112 14.88 11.04 11.13
C GLY A 112 14.17 11.11 12.49
N ALA A 113 12.89 10.72 12.54
CA ALA A 113 12.11 10.65 13.77
C ALA A 113 12.70 9.64 14.75
N ALA A 114 12.58 9.93 16.05
CA ALA A 114 13.13 9.10 17.12
C ALA A 114 12.52 7.69 17.17
N TYR A 115 11.25 7.56 16.78
CA TYR A 115 10.52 6.29 16.71
C TYR A 115 9.32 6.43 15.76
N GLY A 116 8.77 5.28 15.34
CA GLY A 116 7.54 5.20 14.56
C GLY A 116 6.33 4.91 15.42
N ILE A 117 5.16 5.19 14.89
CA ILE A 117 3.86 4.82 15.46
C ILE A 117 3.32 3.61 14.72
N ASP A 118 2.91 2.60 15.48
CA ASP A 118 2.24 1.40 14.99
C ASP A 118 0.78 1.42 15.49
N PHE A 119 -0.16 1.62 14.58
CA PHE A 119 -1.58 1.72 14.92
C PHE A 119 -2.20 0.37 15.29
N ASP A 120 -1.62 -0.73 14.84
CA ASP A 120 -2.12 -2.07 15.10
C ASP A 120 -1.76 -2.56 16.52
N ASN A 121 -0.73 -1.97 17.14
CA ASN A 121 -0.22 -2.32 18.47
C ASN A 121 -0.45 -1.24 19.55
N THR A 122 -1.52 -0.53 19.48
CA THR A 122 -2.04 0.40 20.51
C THR A 122 -1.02 1.40 21.06
N ASN A 123 -0.95 2.56 20.45
CA ASN A 123 -0.30 3.72 21.04
C ASN A 123 -1.34 4.52 21.83
N ALA A 124 -1.50 4.21 23.13
CA ALA A 124 -2.52 4.78 23.99
C ALA A 124 -2.52 6.32 24.00
N HIS A 125 -1.37 6.96 23.85
CA HIS A 125 -1.23 8.41 23.79
C HIS A 125 -1.84 9.07 22.55
N LEU A 126 -2.13 8.34 21.46
CA LEU A 126 -2.90 8.87 20.34
C LEU A 126 -4.36 9.17 20.72
N TRP A 127 -4.85 8.59 21.80
CA TRP A 127 -6.21 8.82 22.29
C TRP A 127 -6.33 10.06 23.18
N GLU A 128 -5.20 10.65 23.62
CA GLU A 128 -5.17 11.85 24.49
C GLU A 128 -5.42 13.13 23.68
N ASP A 129 -4.93 13.19 22.43
CA ASP A 129 -5.22 14.29 21.50
C ASP A 129 -6.05 13.77 20.32
N PRO A 130 -7.26 14.28 20.09
CA PRO A 130 -8.09 13.86 18.97
C PRO A 130 -7.49 14.23 17.60
N GLU A 131 -6.58 15.21 17.52
CA GLU A 131 -5.83 15.52 16.29
C GLU A 131 -4.49 14.77 16.29
N TRP A 132 -4.47 13.63 15.65
CA TRP A 132 -3.31 12.74 15.63
C TRP A 132 -2.05 13.36 15.00
N LEU A 133 -2.21 14.37 14.12
CA LEU A 133 -1.05 15.10 13.59
C LEU A 133 -0.25 15.80 14.68
N HIS A 134 -0.91 16.31 15.73
CA HIS A 134 -0.20 16.92 16.86
C HIS A 134 0.71 15.91 17.55
N THR A 135 0.21 14.71 17.84
CA THR A 135 0.99 13.62 18.45
C THR A 135 2.13 13.18 17.53
N LEU A 136 1.88 13.04 16.23
CA LEU A 136 2.89 12.62 15.26
C LEU A 136 4.00 13.68 15.13
N PHE A 137 3.65 14.96 15.07
CA PHE A 137 4.62 16.05 14.97
C PHE A 137 5.31 16.40 16.29
N ALA A 138 4.82 15.88 17.42
CA ALA A 138 5.53 15.95 18.70
C ALA A 138 6.69 14.94 18.80
N ILE A 139 6.75 13.92 17.92
CA ILE A 139 7.88 12.98 17.86
C ILE A 139 9.15 13.74 17.46
N PRO A 140 10.23 13.73 18.28
CA PRO A 140 11.43 14.49 17.96
C PRO A 140 12.13 13.97 16.69
N ILE A 141 12.60 14.88 15.85
CA ILE A 141 13.53 14.58 14.76
C ILE A 141 14.95 14.61 15.33
N VAL A 142 15.51 13.44 15.59
CA VAL A 142 16.78 13.26 16.32
C VAL A 142 17.95 12.95 15.40
N LYS A 143 17.69 12.60 14.16
CA LYS A 143 18.69 12.27 13.13
C LYS A 143 18.46 13.09 11.87
N ASP A 144 19.49 13.13 11.04
CA ASP A 144 19.33 13.72 9.72
C ASP A 144 18.32 12.89 8.90
N PRO A 145 17.38 13.51 8.22
CA PRO A 145 16.51 12.82 7.26
C PRO A 145 17.34 12.02 6.25
N GLU A 146 16.83 10.92 5.78
CA GLU A 146 17.49 9.92 4.90
C GLU A 146 18.57 9.05 5.58
N SER A 147 19.02 9.34 6.81
CA SER A 147 20.08 8.59 7.47
C SER A 147 19.62 7.22 7.98
N GLU A 148 18.37 7.10 8.41
CA GLU A 148 17.81 5.86 8.96
C GLU A 148 16.40 5.58 8.45
N PHE A 149 16.08 4.28 8.41
CA PHE A 149 14.73 3.78 8.15
C PHE A 149 14.03 3.54 9.49
N VAL A 150 12.96 4.29 9.75
CA VAL A 150 12.10 4.16 10.94
C VAL A 150 10.66 3.96 10.47
N TYR A 151 10.24 2.70 10.41
CA TYR A 151 8.90 2.36 9.95
C TYR A 151 7.81 2.96 10.84
N SER A 152 6.75 3.50 10.23
CA SER A 152 5.65 4.13 10.96
C SER A 152 4.35 4.12 10.16
N ASP A 153 3.26 3.64 10.75
CA ASP A 153 1.92 3.79 10.19
C ASP A 153 1.51 5.27 10.13
N GLY A 154 1.96 6.06 11.13
CA GLY A 154 1.78 7.49 11.18
C GLY A 154 2.29 8.23 9.94
N SER A 155 3.31 7.71 9.26
CA SER A 155 3.78 8.29 8.00
C SER A 155 2.68 8.32 6.94
N TYR A 156 1.91 7.27 6.81
CA TYR A 156 0.85 7.20 5.80
C TYR A 156 -0.47 7.84 6.25
N TYR A 157 -0.66 8.01 7.56
CA TYR A 157 -1.69 8.91 8.05
C TYR A 157 -1.36 10.36 7.65
N ILE A 158 -0.13 10.82 7.83
CA ILE A 158 0.33 12.14 7.36
C ILE A 158 0.09 12.31 5.86
N VAL A 159 0.43 11.30 5.04
CA VAL A 159 0.18 11.33 3.59
C VAL A 159 -1.32 11.46 3.28
N GLY A 160 -2.17 10.70 3.96
CA GLY A 160 -3.63 10.80 3.82
C GLY A 160 -4.15 12.20 4.14
N ARG A 161 -3.66 12.83 5.21
CA ARG A 161 -4.02 14.18 5.59
C ARG A 161 -3.53 15.23 4.57
N VAL A 162 -2.37 15.02 3.93
CA VAL A 162 -1.93 15.89 2.81
C VAL A 162 -2.88 15.76 1.61
N VAL A 163 -3.35 14.56 1.29
CA VAL A 163 -4.36 14.38 0.22
C VAL A 163 -5.64 15.13 0.56
N GLU A 164 -6.09 15.06 1.80
CA GLU A 164 -7.29 15.75 2.29
C GLU A 164 -7.15 17.27 2.20
N GLU A 165 -6.04 17.84 2.68
CA GLU A 165 -5.77 19.28 2.61
C GLU A 165 -5.73 19.82 1.17
N ILE A 166 -5.20 19.05 0.24
CA ILE A 166 -5.14 19.46 -1.18
C ILE A 166 -6.50 19.37 -1.86
N THR A 167 -7.28 18.35 -1.53
CA THR A 167 -8.49 18.00 -2.29
C THR A 167 -9.80 18.45 -1.62
N GLY A 168 -9.76 18.74 -0.35
CA GLY A 168 -10.95 18.96 0.49
C GLY A 168 -11.80 17.69 0.68
N MET A 169 -11.23 16.51 0.36
CA MET A 169 -11.89 15.22 0.51
C MET A 169 -11.04 14.30 1.37
N ASP A 170 -11.66 13.59 2.30
CA ASP A 170 -11.04 12.50 3.01
C ASP A 170 -10.41 11.47 2.04
N LEU A 171 -9.30 10.85 2.45
CA LEU A 171 -8.53 9.94 1.60
C LEU A 171 -9.39 8.81 1.02
N GLU A 172 -10.25 8.16 1.83
CA GLU A 172 -11.10 7.08 1.33
C GLU A 172 -12.04 7.60 0.25
N LEU A 173 -12.68 8.74 0.47
CA LEU A 173 -13.61 9.32 -0.51
C LEU A 173 -12.89 9.71 -1.81
N PHE A 174 -11.67 10.25 -1.70
CA PHE A 174 -10.83 10.53 -2.86
C PHE A 174 -10.50 9.25 -3.62
N MET A 175 -10.06 8.20 -2.92
CA MET A 175 -9.72 6.90 -3.53
C MET A 175 -10.93 6.19 -4.11
N GLN A 176 -12.11 6.28 -3.47
CA GLN A 176 -13.37 5.78 -4.02
C GLN A 176 -13.64 6.37 -5.41
N ARG A 177 -13.55 7.70 -5.52
CA ARG A 177 -13.84 8.42 -6.75
C ARG A 177 -12.82 8.16 -7.86
N GLU A 178 -11.55 8.21 -7.52
CA GLU A 178 -10.47 8.22 -8.52
C GLU A 178 -9.99 6.81 -8.89
N VAL A 179 -10.11 5.84 -7.98
CA VAL A 179 -9.49 4.53 -8.13
C VAL A 179 -10.53 3.41 -7.99
N PHE A 180 -11.20 3.31 -6.84
CA PHE A 180 -11.94 2.09 -6.51
C PHE A 180 -13.18 1.90 -7.38
N VAL A 181 -13.99 2.94 -7.58
CA VAL A 181 -15.14 2.89 -8.48
C VAL A 181 -14.71 2.62 -9.93
N PRO A 182 -13.70 3.32 -10.50
CA PRO A 182 -13.18 3.01 -11.83
C PRO A 182 -12.72 1.56 -12.03
N LEU A 183 -12.12 0.95 -11.01
CA LEU A 183 -11.67 -0.45 -11.06
C LEU A 183 -12.78 -1.46 -10.73
N GLY A 184 -13.95 -1.00 -10.34
CA GLY A 184 -15.01 -1.85 -9.80
C GLY A 184 -14.58 -2.58 -8.53
N CYS A 185 -13.80 -1.92 -7.66
CA CYS A 185 -13.43 -2.44 -6.36
C CYS A 185 -14.56 -2.25 -5.35
N HIS A 186 -14.65 -3.17 -4.41
CA HIS A 186 -15.60 -3.13 -3.31
C HIS A 186 -14.86 -2.90 -1.99
N VAL A 187 -14.84 -1.65 -1.53
CA VAL A 187 -14.30 -1.31 -0.21
C VAL A 187 -15.34 -1.66 0.85
N ASN A 188 -14.96 -2.51 1.79
CA ASN A 188 -15.82 -2.88 2.91
C ASN A 188 -15.74 -1.83 4.03
N ALA A 189 -14.52 -1.34 4.32
CA ALA A 189 -14.25 -0.31 5.31
C ALA A 189 -12.82 0.21 5.15
N TRP A 190 -12.55 1.42 5.63
CA TRP A 190 -11.21 1.90 5.92
C TRP A 190 -11.21 2.55 7.30
N SER A 191 -10.29 2.14 8.17
CA SER A 191 -10.21 2.63 9.54
C SER A 191 -9.98 4.16 9.58
N ARG A 192 -10.61 4.80 10.56
CA ARG A 192 -10.58 6.24 10.76
C ARG A 192 -10.14 6.59 12.17
N ASP A 193 -9.59 7.77 12.32
CA ASP A 193 -9.39 8.36 13.64
C ASP A 193 -10.72 8.85 14.25
N VAL A 194 -10.65 9.43 15.44
CA VAL A 194 -11.83 9.91 16.16
C VAL A 194 -12.51 11.12 15.51
N ASN A 195 -11.82 11.84 14.64
CA ASN A 195 -12.33 12.98 13.88
C ASN A 195 -12.87 12.56 12.50
N GLY A 196 -12.71 11.29 12.12
CA GLY A 196 -13.20 10.74 10.87
C GLY A 196 -12.21 10.77 9.73
N HIS A 197 -10.93 11.11 9.95
CA HIS A 197 -9.89 11.05 8.92
C HIS A 197 -9.41 9.62 8.68
N THR A 198 -9.26 9.23 7.44
CA THR A 198 -8.81 7.89 7.05
C THR A 198 -7.35 7.64 7.46
N VAL A 199 -7.09 6.49 8.08
CA VAL A 199 -5.77 6.15 8.64
C VAL A 199 -4.67 6.01 7.56
N GLY A 200 -5.00 5.59 6.35
CA GLY A 200 -4.07 5.53 5.20
C GLY A 200 -2.97 4.46 5.28
N GLY A 201 -2.47 4.15 6.46
CA GLY A 201 -1.36 3.20 6.66
C GLY A 201 -1.76 1.75 6.89
N THR A 202 -2.98 1.52 7.35
CA THR A 202 -3.56 0.22 7.73
C THR A 202 -5.08 0.29 7.72
N GLY A 203 -5.76 -0.79 8.09
CA GLY A 203 -7.20 -0.81 8.31
C GLY A 203 -8.06 -0.67 7.06
N LEU A 204 -7.53 -0.95 5.87
CA LEU A 204 -8.29 -1.04 4.62
C LEU A 204 -8.77 -2.48 4.41
N TYR A 205 -10.08 -2.66 4.34
CA TYR A 205 -10.72 -3.97 4.13
C TYR A 205 -11.10 -4.15 2.66
N PHE A 206 -10.34 -4.98 1.97
CA PHE A 206 -10.53 -5.33 0.57
C PHE A 206 -10.85 -6.81 0.37
N ARG A 207 -11.48 -7.15 -0.74
CA ARG A 207 -11.48 -8.51 -1.29
C ARG A 207 -10.13 -8.81 -1.92
N THR A 208 -9.79 -10.08 -2.03
CA THR A 208 -8.53 -10.49 -2.66
C THR A 208 -8.49 -10.09 -4.14
N GLU A 209 -9.64 -10.16 -4.83
CA GLU A 209 -9.77 -9.72 -6.22
C GLU A 209 -9.50 -8.23 -6.38
N ASP A 210 -9.97 -7.42 -5.44
CA ASP A 210 -9.77 -5.97 -5.50
C ASP A 210 -8.32 -5.59 -5.20
N LEU A 211 -7.67 -6.33 -4.30
CA LEU A 211 -6.23 -6.19 -4.06
C LEU A 211 -5.40 -6.59 -5.31
N ALA A 212 -5.83 -7.63 -6.04
CA ALA A 212 -5.18 -8.02 -7.30
C ALA A 212 -5.28 -6.94 -8.37
N LYS A 213 -6.42 -6.23 -8.46
CA LYS A 213 -6.59 -5.09 -9.38
C LYS A 213 -5.60 -3.96 -9.10
N ILE A 214 -5.29 -3.70 -7.82
CA ILE A 214 -4.24 -2.74 -7.44
C ILE A 214 -2.87 -3.19 -7.97
N GLY A 215 -2.51 -4.47 -7.76
CA GLY A 215 -1.29 -5.03 -8.33
C GLY A 215 -1.25 -4.94 -9.86
N TRP A 216 -2.39 -5.08 -10.51
CA TRP A 216 -2.51 -4.95 -11.97
C TRP A 216 -2.23 -3.51 -12.45
N LEU A 217 -2.67 -2.49 -11.70
CA LEU A 217 -2.28 -1.11 -11.99
C LEU A 217 -0.76 -0.92 -11.95
N TRP A 218 -0.07 -1.54 -10.97
CA TRP A 218 1.40 -1.47 -10.93
C TRP A 218 2.02 -2.14 -12.14
N ALA A 219 1.54 -3.35 -12.50
CA ALA A 219 2.05 -4.10 -13.64
C ALA A 219 1.79 -3.41 -14.99
N ASN A 220 0.77 -2.56 -15.08
CA ASN A 220 0.35 -1.87 -16.29
C ASN A 220 0.59 -0.36 -16.28
N GLU A 221 1.57 0.10 -15.49
CA GLU A 221 1.99 1.51 -15.52
C GLU A 221 0.81 2.48 -15.32
N GLY A 222 -0.11 2.14 -14.38
CA GLY A 222 -1.27 2.93 -14.03
C GLY A 222 -2.47 2.82 -14.98
N MET A 223 -2.47 1.84 -15.90
CA MET A 223 -3.59 1.61 -16.82
C MET A 223 -4.53 0.53 -16.30
N TRP A 224 -5.83 0.80 -16.42
CA TRP A 224 -6.93 -0.13 -16.24
C TRP A 224 -7.77 -0.18 -17.53
N GLY A 225 -7.55 -1.18 -18.37
CA GLY A 225 -8.07 -1.17 -19.73
C GLY A 225 -7.50 0.00 -20.52
N ASP A 226 -8.39 0.79 -21.10
CA ASP A 226 -8.08 2.04 -21.81
C ASP A 226 -8.02 3.27 -20.88
N ARG A 227 -8.41 3.11 -19.61
CA ARG A 227 -8.42 4.19 -18.61
C ARG A 227 -7.09 4.31 -17.91
N ARG A 228 -6.52 5.52 -17.93
CA ARG A 228 -5.34 5.85 -17.12
C ARG A 228 -5.78 6.36 -15.75
N ILE A 229 -5.27 5.71 -14.69
CA ILE A 229 -5.49 6.09 -13.29
C ILE A 229 -4.38 7.05 -12.83
N TYR A 230 -3.13 6.74 -13.14
CA TYR A 230 -1.96 7.61 -12.94
C TYR A 230 -0.96 7.43 -14.09
N SER A 231 -0.04 8.38 -14.23
CA SER A 231 0.89 8.41 -15.36
C SER A 231 1.95 7.31 -15.31
N LYS A 232 2.52 7.02 -16.49
CA LYS A 232 3.74 6.21 -16.56
C LYS A 232 4.89 6.84 -15.79
N GLU A 233 5.00 8.18 -15.82
CA GLU A 233 6.04 8.91 -15.07
C GLU A 233 5.94 8.61 -13.57
N TRP A 234 4.72 8.66 -12.99
CA TRP A 234 4.53 8.26 -11.61
C TRP A 234 4.85 6.78 -11.36
N SER A 235 4.49 5.91 -12.29
CA SER A 235 4.85 4.49 -12.20
C SER A 235 6.36 4.30 -12.13
N ASP A 236 7.12 5.00 -12.95
CA ASP A 236 8.59 4.95 -12.95
C ASP A 236 9.18 5.49 -11.64
N ILE A 237 8.62 6.59 -11.10
CA ILE A 237 8.97 7.13 -9.77
C ILE A 237 8.67 6.10 -8.69
N PHE A 238 7.47 5.55 -8.68
CA PHE A 238 6.99 4.60 -7.68
C PHE A 238 7.84 3.31 -7.64
N VAL A 239 8.23 2.80 -8.80
CA VAL A 239 8.94 1.50 -8.91
C VAL A 239 10.45 1.65 -8.87
N ASN A 240 11.01 2.65 -9.56
CA ASN A 240 12.45 2.68 -9.86
C ASN A 240 13.25 3.64 -8.99
N TYR A 241 12.69 4.80 -8.64
CA TYR A 241 13.45 5.88 -8.03
C TYR A 241 13.32 5.98 -6.52
N GLN A 242 12.28 5.40 -5.95
CA GLN A 242 11.91 5.70 -4.58
C GLN A 242 12.15 4.54 -3.62
N ILE A 243 12.46 3.35 -4.14
CA ILE A 243 12.78 2.21 -3.29
C ILE A 243 14.20 2.38 -2.75
N ASP A 244 14.30 2.35 -1.43
CA ASP A 244 15.57 2.45 -0.72
C ASP A 244 16.44 1.21 -0.97
N ALA A 245 17.70 1.42 -1.39
CA ALA A 245 18.60 0.33 -1.68
C ALA A 245 18.98 -0.50 -0.43
N VAL A 246 18.96 0.12 0.76
CA VAL A 246 19.32 -0.55 2.02
C VAL A 246 18.10 -1.25 2.63
N ALA A 247 16.97 -0.55 2.75
CA ALA A 247 15.74 -1.11 3.28
C ALA A 247 14.94 -1.89 2.22
N ASN A 248 15.30 -1.76 0.94
CA ASN A 248 14.60 -2.33 -0.20
C ASN A 248 13.09 -1.98 -0.22
N TYR A 249 12.76 -0.80 0.29
CA TYR A 249 11.39 -0.35 0.54
C TYR A 249 11.24 1.13 0.16
N GLY A 250 10.10 1.49 -0.38
CA GLY A 250 9.70 2.86 -0.62
C GLY A 250 8.27 2.94 -1.16
N TYR A 251 7.58 4.01 -0.82
CA TYR A 251 6.21 4.29 -1.26
C TYR A 251 5.21 3.15 -1.01
N GLY A 252 5.41 2.42 0.10
CA GLY A 252 4.53 1.32 0.52
C GLY A 252 4.84 -0.04 -0.10
N VAL A 253 5.85 -0.14 -0.98
CA VAL A 253 6.24 -1.40 -1.61
C VAL A 253 7.69 -1.78 -1.31
N SER A 254 7.95 -3.09 -1.34
CA SER A 254 9.29 -3.68 -1.34
C SER A 254 9.65 -4.16 -2.74
N ARG A 255 10.93 -4.05 -3.12
CA ARG A 255 11.47 -4.69 -4.31
C ARG A 255 11.97 -6.08 -3.93
N LEU A 256 11.43 -7.11 -4.57
CA LEU A 256 11.80 -8.51 -4.33
C LEU A 256 12.75 -9.09 -5.38
N GLY A 257 12.90 -8.39 -6.50
CA GLY A 257 13.76 -8.77 -7.62
C GLY A 257 13.73 -7.70 -8.72
N GLU A 258 14.41 -7.95 -9.82
CA GLU A 258 14.37 -7.06 -10.98
C GLU A 258 12.96 -7.05 -11.59
N GLY A 259 12.30 -5.89 -11.58
CA GLY A 259 10.92 -5.74 -12.05
C GLY A 259 9.86 -6.42 -11.17
N ILE A 260 10.19 -6.84 -9.95
CA ILE A 260 9.24 -7.48 -9.04
C ILE A 260 9.07 -6.63 -7.80
N ILE A 261 7.86 -6.17 -7.56
CA ILE A 261 7.49 -5.37 -6.39
C ILE A 261 6.33 -6.01 -5.62
N ALA A 262 6.29 -5.77 -4.33
CA ALA A 262 5.23 -6.31 -3.48
C ALA A 262 4.82 -5.34 -2.37
N GLY A 263 3.51 -5.26 -2.12
CA GLY A 263 2.93 -4.76 -0.89
C GLY A 263 2.69 -5.94 0.06
N GLY A 264 3.04 -5.76 1.32
CA GLY A 264 2.83 -6.77 2.36
C GLY A 264 2.11 -6.19 3.56
N GLY A 265 1.31 -7.00 4.22
CA GLY A 265 0.60 -6.66 5.45
C GLY A 265 0.83 -7.68 6.55
N MET A 266 0.59 -7.26 7.79
CA MET A 266 0.67 -8.12 8.96
C MET A 266 -0.16 -9.40 8.76
N TYR A 267 0.25 -10.48 9.38
CA TYR A 267 -0.38 -11.80 9.31
C TYR A 267 -0.43 -12.43 7.92
N GLY A 268 0.36 -11.91 6.94
CA GLY A 268 0.60 -12.56 5.67
C GLY A 268 -0.26 -12.08 4.50
N GLN A 269 -0.93 -10.95 4.63
CA GLN A 269 -1.60 -10.31 3.50
C GLN A 269 -0.58 -9.86 2.47
N GLY A 270 -0.93 -9.90 1.19
CA GLY A 270 0.00 -9.39 0.19
C GLY A 270 -0.52 -9.33 -1.24
N VAL A 271 0.20 -8.53 -2.00
CA VAL A 271 0.09 -8.45 -3.45
C VAL A 271 1.49 -8.29 -4.04
N CYS A 272 1.81 -9.11 -5.02
CA CYS A 272 3.06 -9.08 -5.76
C CYS A 272 2.78 -8.86 -7.24
N ALA A 273 3.53 -7.97 -7.87
CA ALA A 273 3.48 -7.70 -9.29
C ALA A 273 4.84 -7.95 -9.95
N ASP A 274 4.85 -8.81 -10.95
CA ASP A 274 5.95 -8.98 -11.90
C ASP A 274 5.67 -8.05 -13.10
N LEU A 275 6.40 -6.94 -13.14
CA LEU A 275 6.22 -5.90 -14.13
C LEU A 275 6.68 -6.33 -15.53
N ASN A 276 7.67 -7.24 -15.59
CA ASN A 276 8.24 -7.72 -16.85
C ASN A 276 7.29 -8.72 -17.53
N ARG A 277 6.75 -9.65 -16.75
CA ARG A 277 5.84 -10.70 -17.24
C ARG A 277 4.40 -10.26 -17.31
N LYS A 278 4.04 -9.13 -16.67
CA LYS A 278 2.65 -8.68 -16.47
C LYS A 278 1.83 -9.74 -15.74
N ARG A 279 2.32 -10.13 -14.58
CA ARG A 279 1.67 -11.09 -13.68
C ARG A 279 1.46 -10.48 -12.31
N VAL A 280 0.36 -10.82 -11.69
CA VAL A 280 0.02 -10.41 -10.32
C VAL A 280 -0.46 -11.61 -9.53
N VAL A 281 -0.04 -11.71 -8.29
CA VAL A 281 -0.68 -12.56 -7.28
C VAL A 281 -1.09 -11.69 -6.10
N ALA A 282 -2.33 -11.81 -5.67
CA ALA A 282 -2.84 -11.25 -4.43
C ALA A 282 -3.38 -12.36 -3.54
N PHE A 283 -3.24 -12.21 -2.24
CA PHE A 283 -3.70 -13.20 -1.30
C PHE A 283 -4.03 -12.57 0.05
N HIS A 284 -5.06 -13.12 0.68
CA HIS A 284 -5.37 -12.87 2.08
C HIS A 284 -5.19 -14.14 2.89
N CYS A 285 -4.57 -14.01 4.04
CA CYS A 285 -4.44 -15.08 5.01
C CYS A 285 -4.44 -14.49 6.44
N PHE A 286 -4.54 -15.37 7.42
CA PHE A 286 -4.38 -14.99 8.83
C PHE A 286 -3.38 -15.95 9.49
N ASP A 287 -2.14 -15.51 9.54
CA ASP A 287 -1.02 -16.27 10.09
C ASP A 287 -0.33 -15.53 11.26
N PRO A 288 -0.99 -15.44 12.42
CA PRO A 288 -0.40 -14.75 13.57
C PRO A 288 0.79 -15.49 14.19
N TRP A 289 1.07 -16.70 13.73
CA TRP A 289 2.17 -17.53 14.22
C TRP A 289 3.37 -17.63 13.27
N GLY A 290 3.28 -17.02 12.09
CA GLY A 290 4.35 -17.05 11.09
C GLY A 290 4.63 -18.46 10.53
N LYS A 291 3.62 -19.28 10.39
CA LYS A 291 3.74 -20.67 9.89
C LYS A 291 3.97 -20.72 8.39
N THR A 292 3.54 -19.69 7.67
CA THR A 292 3.72 -19.56 6.23
C THR A 292 4.72 -18.46 5.90
N GLN A 293 5.31 -18.52 4.72
CA GLN A 293 6.26 -17.49 4.25
C GLN A 293 5.62 -16.45 3.31
N GLY A 294 4.30 -16.53 3.13
CA GLY A 294 3.57 -15.76 2.15
C GLY A 294 3.95 -16.11 0.70
N LEU A 295 3.18 -15.62 -0.26
CA LEU A 295 3.40 -15.90 -1.68
C LEU A 295 4.27 -14.86 -2.39
N ASN A 296 4.48 -13.68 -1.80
CA ASN A 296 5.29 -12.63 -2.42
C ASN A 296 6.70 -13.10 -2.75
N GLY A 297 7.38 -13.71 -1.80
CA GLY A 297 8.73 -14.25 -2.00
C GLY A 297 8.78 -15.46 -2.95
N PHE A 298 7.71 -16.23 -3.03
CA PHE A 298 7.60 -17.33 -3.98
C PHE A 298 7.39 -16.79 -5.39
N CYS A 299 6.47 -15.84 -5.59
CA CYS A 299 6.25 -15.17 -6.86
C CYS A 299 7.53 -14.56 -7.43
N ALA A 300 8.37 -13.95 -6.59
CA ALA A 300 9.64 -13.37 -6.99
C ALA A 300 10.66 -14.42 -7.52
N ARG A 301 10.56 -15.67 -7.07
CA ARG A 301 11.45 -16.77 -7.47
C ARG A 301 10.87 -17.66 -8.55
N LEU A 302 9.59 -17.52 -8.86
CA LEU A 302 8.91 -18.34 -9.85
C LEU A 302 9.44 -17.97 -11.25
N GLY A 303 10.20 -18.88 -11.85
CA GLY A 303 10.64 -18.79 -13.25
C GLY A 303 9.49 -18.84 -14.26
N ASP A 304 9.83 -18.80 -15.51
CA ASP A 304 8.87 -18.98 -16.61
C ASP A 304 8.35 -20.40 -16.68
#